data_906a49e17098c5a0ab77752f0176e641
#
_entry.id   906a49e17098c5a0ab77752f0176e641
#
_cell.length_a   1.000
_cell.length_b   1.000
_cell.length_c   1.000
_cell.angle_alpha   90.00
_cell.angle_beta   90.00
_cell.angle_gamma   90.00
#
_symmetry.space_group_name_H-M   'P 1'
#
loop_
_entity.id
_entity.type
_entity.pdbx_description
1 polymer ?
#
loop_
_entity_poly.entity_id
_entity_poly.type
_entity_poly.pdbx_seq_one_letter_code
_entity_poly.pdbx_strand_id
1 'polypeptide(L)'
;MRILLSNDDGYFAPGLAVLAAALDDLGTVTVVAPERDRSGASNSLTLDRPLAVRRSANGFLFVDGTPTDCVHLAVTGLLEELPDIVVSGINLGANMGDDTI
;
A
#
# COMPACT_ATOMS: atom_id res chain seq x y z
N MET A 1 -9.91 -13.67 6.19
CA MET A 1 -9.96 -12.70 5.10
C MET A 1 -8.57 -12.16 4.84
N ARG A 2 -8.20 -12.03 3.59
CA ARG A 2 -6.90 -11.51 3.24
C ARG A 2 -7.05 -10.07 2.81
N ILE A 3 -6.31 -9.17 3.42
CA ILE A 3 -6.41 -7.75 3.20
C ILE A 3 -5.08 -7.23 2.66
N LEU A 4 -5.12 -6.54 1.53
CA LEU A 4 -3.95 -5.85 1.01
C LEU A 4 -4.10 -4.38 1.35
N LEU A 5 -3.12 -3.81 2.03
CA LEU A 5 -3.17 -2.42 2.48
C LEU A 5 -2.05 -1.64 1.81
N SER A 6 -2.37 -0.50 1.28
CA SER A 6 -1.41 0.43 0.68
C SER A 6 -1.79 1.86 1.05
N ASN A 7 -1.01 2.82 0.62
CA ASN A 7 -1.31 4.25 0.84
C ASN A 7 -0.57 5.10 -0.17
N ASP A 8 -0.76 6.41 -0.10
CA ASP A 8 -0.02 7.35 -0.93
C ASP A 8 1.14 7.98 -0.19
N ASP A 9 1.15 7.92 1.14
CA ASP A 9 2.12 8.67 1.93
C ASP A 9 3.44 7.96 2.12
N GLY A 10 3.50 6.69 1.84
CA GLY A 10 4.72 5.92 2.02
C GLY A 10 4.60 4.93 3.16
N TYR A 11 5.43 3.91 3.13
CA TYR A 11 5.34 2.81 4.10
C TYR A 11 5.64 3.25 5.53
N PHE A 12 6.33 4.38 5.69
CA PHE A 12 6.72 4.85 7.00
C PHE A 12 5.65 5.74 7.64
N ALA A 13 4.57 6.03 6.95
CA ALA A 13 3.56 6.94 7.48
C ALA A 13 2.91 6.35 8.72
N PRO A 14 2.75 7.13 9.80
CA PRO A 14 2.20 6.59 11.03
C PRO A 14 0.76 6.09 10.87
N GLY A 15 -0.01 6.72 10.00
CA GLY A 15 -1.38 6.28 9.77
C GLY A 15 -1.46 4.89 9.18
N LEU A 16 -0.45 4.50 8.41
CA LEU A 16 -0.44 3.18 7.80
C LEU A 16 -0.29 2.09 8.87
N ALA A 17 0.59 2.29 9.82
CA ALA A 17 0.78 1.31 10.88
C ALA A 17 -0.46 1.22 11.76
N VAL A 18 -1.11 2.33 12.05
CA VAL A 18 -2.32 2.33 12.86
C VAL A 18 -3.43 1.58 12.12
N LEU A 19 -3.57 1.82 10.83
CA LEU A 19 -4.60 1.16 10.05
C LEU A 19 -4.33 -0.33 9.93
N ALA A 20 -3.07 -0.71 9.73
CA ALA A 20 -2.71 -2.11 9.64
C ALA A 20 -3.07 -2.84 10.93
N ALA A 21 -2.80 -2.23 12.07
CA ALA A 21 -3.12 -2.84 13.36
C ALA A 21 -4.64 -2.97 13.53
N ALA A 22 -5.39 -1.96 13.11
CA ALA A 22 -6.84 -2.01 13.22
C ALA A 22 -7.44 -3.09 12.33
N LEU A 23 -6.89 -3.26 11.13
CA LEU A 23 -7.41 -4.25 10.20
C LEU A 23 -7.00 -5.67 10.57
N ASP A 24 -5.96 -5.81 11.36
CA ASP A 24 -5.46 -7.13 11.74
C ASP A 24 -6.52 -7.96 12.47
N ASP A 25 -7.46 -7.29 13.12
CA ASP A 25 -8.55 -8.00 13.78
C ASP A 25 -9.54 -8.59 12.78
N LEU A 26 -9.53 -8.14 11.55
CA LEU A 26 -10.46 -8.59 10.54
C LEU A 26 -9.92 -9.72 9.69
N GLY A 27 -8.62 -9.90 9.69
CA GLY A 27 -8.02 -10.93 8.86
C GLY A 27 -6.52 -10.76 8.75
N THR A 28 -5.93 -11.38 7.76
CA THR A 28 -4.50 -11.30 7.51
C THR A 28 -4.20 -10.07 6.68
N VAL A 29 -3.38 -9.18 7.19
CA VAL A 29 -3.05 -7.93 6.51
C VAL A 29 -1.66 -8.03 5.93
N THR A 30 -1.53 -7.72 4.64
CA THR A 30 -0.23 -7.58 3.99
C THR A 30 -0.13 -6.13 3.53
N VAL A 31 0.94 -5.46 3.92
CA VAL A 31 1.13 -4.06 3.56
C VAL A 31 2.16 -3.98 2.44
N VAL A 32 1.78 -3.35 1.35
CA VAL A 32 2.70 -3.05 0.24
C VAL A 32 2.47 -1.59 -0.10
N ALA A 33 3.42 -0.74 0.21
CA ALA A 33 3.26 0.71 0.09
C ALA A 33 4.44 1.33 -0.65
N PRO A 34 4.30 2.56 -1.12
CA PRO A 34 5.41 3.23 -1.78
C PRO A 34 6.57 3.49 -0.83
N GLU A 35 7.77 3.57 -1.39
CA GLU A 35 8.94 3.85 -0.60
C GLU A 35 8.90 5.25 -0.03
N ARG A 36 8.25 6.17 -0.67
CA ARG A 36 8.18 7.55 -0.21
C ARG A 36 6.82 8.13 -0.56
N ASP A 37 6.58 9.33 -0.10
CA ASP A 37 5.33 10.02 -0.33
C ASP A 37 5.11 10.21 -1.81
N ARG A 38 3.98 9.74 -2.30
CA ARG A 38 3.57 9.86 -3.67
C ARG A 38 2.26 10.63 -3.80
N SER A 39 1.90 11.36 -2.77
CA SER A 39 0.71 12.19 -2.81
C SER A 39 0.87 13.20 -3.93
N GLY A 40 -0.10 13.31 -4.77
CA GLY A 40 -0.02 14.20 -5.91
C GLY A 40 0.65 13.61 -7.14
N ALA A 41 1.22 12.45 -7.03
CA ALA A 41 1.81 11.82 -8.19
C ALA A 41 0.74 11.14 -9.03
N SER A 42 1.07 10.87 -10.27
CA SER A 42 0.20 10.11 -11.13
C SER A 42 0.05 8.70 -10.60
N ASN A 43 -1.13 8.13 -10.75
CA ASN A 43 -1.36 6.76 -10.36
C ASN A 43 -1.14 5.80 -11.50
N SER A 44 -0.18 6.05 -12.32
CA SER A 44 0.12 5.19 -13.45
C SER A 44 1.04 4.06 -13.06
N LEU A 45 0.99 2.98 -13.78
CA LEU A 45 1.97 1.92 -13.63
C LEU A 45 3.31 2.39 -14.17
N THR A 46 4.38 1.98 -13.52
CA THR A 46 5.72 2.28 -13.98
C THR A 46 6.12 1.22 -14.99
N LEU A 47 6.32 1.62 -16.23
CA LEU A 47 6.63 0.67 -17.30
C LEU A 47 8.00 0.85 -17.89
N ASP A 48 8.75 1.86 -17.44
CA ASP A 48 10.01 2.19 -18.08
C ASP A 48 11.25 1.82 -17.26
N ARG A 49 11.08 1.18 -16.16
CA ARG A 49 12.20 0.74 -15.33
C ARG A 49 11.76 -0.39 -14.42
N PRO A 50 12.69 -1.21 -13.97
CA PRO A 50 12.33 -2.23 -12.99
C PRO A 50 12.02 -1.59 -11.63
N LEU A 51 11.19 -2.25 -10.86
CA LEU A 51 10.84 -1.80 -9.53
C LEU A 51 11.50 -2.69 -8.51
N ALA A 52 11.97 -2.11 -7.43
CA ALA A 52 12.57 -2.86 -6.34
C ALA A 52 11.57 -3.02 -5.22
N VAL A 53 11.49 -4.20 -4.65
CA VAL A 53 10.60 -4.48 -3.53
C VAL A 53 11.48 -4.82 -2.34
N ARG A 54 11.24 -4.17 -1.22
CA ARG A 54 12.01 -4.38 0.00
C ARG A 54 11.08 -4.56 1.18
N ARG A 55 11.62 -5.05 2.27
CA ARG A 55 10.84 -5.26 3.49
C ARG A 55 11.41 -4.39 4.59
N SER A 56 10.55 -3.67 5.27
CA SER A 56 10.97 -2.83 6.38
C SER A 56 11.14 -3.65 7.65
N ALA A 57 11.67 -3.04 8.69
CA ALA A 57 11.91 -3.73 9.94
C ALA A 57 10.63 -4.25 10.58
N ASN A 58 9.51 -3.59 10.36
CA ASN A 58 8.25 -4.03 10.92
C ASN A 58 7.50 -5.02 10.02
N GLY A 59 8.11 -5.43 8.93
CA GLY A 59 7.49 -6.42 8.05
C GLY A 59 6.71 -5.86 6.89
N PHE A 60 6.55 -4.55 6.79
CA PHE A 60 5.84 -3.96 5.67
C PHE A 60 6.71 -4.04 4.43
N LEU A 61 6.10 -4.32 3.30
CA LEU A 61 6.81 -4.30 2.02
C LEU A 61 6.69 -2.92 1.43
N PHE A 62 7.75 -2.45 0.81
CA PHE A 62 7.69 -1.16 0.13
C PHE A 62 8.34 -1.24 -1.24
N VAL A 63 7.85 -0.41 -2.14
CA VAL A 63 8.23 -0.44 -3.55
C VAL A 63 8.60 0.97 -3.97
N ASP A 64 9.65 1.09 -4.77
CA ASP A 64 10.06 2.41 -5.26
C ASP A 64 9.22 2.80 -6.47
N GLY A 65 7.93 2.81 -6.30
CA GLY A 65 6.98 3.11 -7.37
C GLY A 65 5.75 3.80 -6.83
N THR A 66 4.70 3.81 -7.63
CA THR A 66 3.45 4.47 -7.30
C THR A 66 2.58 3.54 -6.46
N PRO A 67 1.51 4.04 -5.84
CA PRO A 67 0.56 3.14 -5.17
C PRO A 67 -0.04 2.11 -6.12
N THR A 68 -0.27 2.47 -7.38
CA THR A 68 -0.76 1.53 -8.38
C THR A 68 0.27 0.43 -8.61
N ASP A 69 1.56 0.77 -8.66
CA ASP A 69 2.62 -0.23 -8.79
C ASP A 69 2.59 -1.20 -7.61
N CYS A 70 2.38 -0.69 -6.39
CA CYS A 70 2.34 -1.53 -5.21
C CYS A 70 1.24 -2.57 -5.28
N VAL A 71 0.04 -2.14 -5.64
CA VAL A 71 -1.09 -3.04 -5.73
C VAL A 71 -0.88 -4.04 -6.87
N HIS A 72 -0.40 -3.56 -8.00
CA HIS A 72 -0.18 -4.43 -9.17
C HIS A 72 0.84 -5.52 -8.86
N LEU A 73 1.97 -5.16 -8.25
CA LEU A 73 2.97 -6.15 -7.90
C LEU A 73 2.45 -7.14 -6.87
N ALA A 74 1.66 -6.66 -5.91
CA ALA A 74 1.14 -7.54 -4.89
C ALA A 74 0.23 -8.60 -5.51
N VAL A 75 -0.69 -8.20 -6.36
CA VAL A 75 -1.65 -9.17 -6.91
C VAL A 75 -1.07 -10.04 -8.00
N THR A 76 0.02 -9.61 -8.65
CA THR A 76 0.59 -10.40 -9.74
C THR A 76 1.76 -11.26 -9.32
N GLY A 77 2.34 -11.03 -8.17
CA GLY A 77 3.51 -11.81 -7.82
C GLY A 77 3.92 -11.88 -6.36
N LEU A 78 3.63 -10.87 -5.56
CA LEU A 78 4.11 -10.90 -4.18
C LEU A 78 3.24 -11.71 -3.25
N LEU A 79 1.95 -11.78 -3.51
CA LEU A 79 1.04 -12.53 -2.67
C LEU A 79 0.85 -13.92 -3.24
N GLU A 80 0.82 -14.90 -2.37
CA GLU A 80 0.59 -16.27 -2.84
C GLU A 80 -0.85 -16.43 -3.26
N GLU A 81 -1.76 -15.71 -2.63
CA GLU A 81 -3.15 -15.79 -2.98
C GLU A 81 -3.69 -14.39 -3.10
N LEU A 82 -4.70 -14.21 -3.91
CA LEU A 82 -5.25 -12.87 -4.12
C LEU A 82 -5.93 -12.38 -2.87
N PRO A 83 -5.87 -11.08 -2.60
CA PRO A 83 -6.56 -10.54 -1.44
C PRO A 83 -8.06 -10.53 -1.65
N ASP A 84 -8.80 -10.60 -0.55
CA ASP A 84 -10.25 -10.48 -0.62
C ASP A 84 -10.65 -9.01 -0.75
N ILE A 85 -9.83 -8.11 -0.21
CA ILE A 85 -10.13 -6.70 -0.25
C ILE A 85 -8.83 -5.91 -0.31
N VAL A 86 -8.86 -4.79 -0.98
CA VAL A 86 -7.73 -3.86 -1.04
C VAL A 86 -8.15 -2.57 -0.35
N VAL A 87 -7.36 -2.13 0.62
CA VAL A 87 -7.64 -0.91 1.36
C VAL A 87 -6.51 0.07 1.11
N SER A 88 -6.84 1.32 0.84
CA SER A 88 -5.84 2.35 0.61
C SER A 88 -6.11 3.51 1.57
N GLY A 89 -5.14 3.82 2.40
CA GLY A 89 -5.24 4.90 3.39
C GLY A 89 -4.36 4.60 4.57
N ILE A 90 -4.31 5.32 5.65
CA ILE A 90 -5.04 6.57 5.84
C ILE A 90 -4.18 7.68 5.30
N ASN A 91 -4.74 8.55 4.46
CA ASN A 91 -3.95 9.63 3.91
C ASN A 91 -4.07 10.85 4.80
N LEU A 92 -2.94 11.54 4.98
CA LEU A 92 -2.96 12.68 5.82
C LEU A 92 -3.28 13.93 5.08
N GLY A 93 -3.53 13.97 3.93
CA GLY A 93 -3.80 15.16 3.18
C GLY A 93 -5.16 15.64 3.37
N ALA A 94 -5.45 16.69 2.72
CA ALA A 94 -6.62 17.22 2.83
C ALA A 94 -7.67 16.78 2.01
N ASN A 95 -7.82 15.68 1.67
CA ASN A 95 -8.59 15.18 0.88
C ASN A 95 -9.85 14.99 1.34
N MET A 96 -10.54 15.77 1.61
CA MET A 96 -11.59 15.56 2.16
C MET A 96 -12.66 15.05 1.53
N GLY A 97 -13.26 14.45 1.80
CA GLY A 97 -14.34 14.03 1.29
C GLY A 97 -14.51 12.96 0.58
N ASP A 98 -13.77 12.42 0.21
CA ASP A 98 -13.90 11.42 -0.50
C ASP A 98 -13.70 10.31 -0.13
N ASP A 99 -13.48 9.91 0.50
CA ASP A 99 -13.25 8.83 0.89
C ASP A 99 -13.61 7.79 0.56
N THR A 100 -13.57 7.25 0.14
CA THR A 100 -13.87 6.24 -0.31
C THR A 100 -13.25 5.22 0.02
N ILE A 101 -13.30 4.34 0.40
CA ILE A 101 -12.68 3.31 0.67
C ILE A 101 -12.96 2.48 -0.01
#